data_30e42ba339a5a52ed7d6de00862efd08
#
_entry.id   30e42ba339a5a52ed7d6de00862efd08
#
_cell.length_a   1.000
_cell.length_b   1.000
_cell.length_c   1.000
_cell.angle_alpha   90.00
_cell.angle_beta   90.00
_cell.angle_gamma   90.00
#
_symmetry.space_group_name_H-M   'P 1'
#
loop_
_entity.id
_entity.type
_entity.pdbx_description
1 polymer ?
#
loop_
_entity_poly.entity_id
_entity_poly.type
_entity_poly.pdbx_seq_one_letter_code
_entity_poly.pdbx_strand_id
1 'polypeptide(L)'
;MASVNKVILVGNCGRDPEIRYLPSGQAVANISIATTSRRKDRTSGETVEDTQWHRVTFYDRLAEIAGEYVKKGRPIYIEGRLKYGKYTDQAGVEKNTVDIIATEMQLLGGREGMGGPSGGDEEGGAPARRPAAAPRPAASAPAGKPAAKPASGFDDMDDDIPF
;
A
#
# COMPACT_ATOMS: atom_id res chain seq x y z
N MET A 1 27.82 25.43 -3.82
CA MET A 1 26.36 25.60 -4.00
C MET A 1 25.67 24.38 -3.42
N ALA A 2 24.66 24.59 -2.56
CA ALA A 2 23.82 23.50 -2.07
C ALA A 2 22.74 23.19 -3.10
N SER A 3 22.53 21.92 -3.42
CA SER A 3 21.47 21.46 -4.35
C SER A 3 20.83 20.20 -3.80
N VAL A 4 19.53 20.04 -4.06
CA VAL A 4 18.76 18.85 -3.66
C VAL A 4 18.05 18.30 -4.90
N ASN A 5 18.14 17.00 -5.09
CA ASN A 5 17.37 16.25 -6.08
C ASN A 5 16.79 15.02 -5.37
N LYS A 6 15.58 15.14 -4.86
CA LYS A 6 14.88 14.08 -4.13
C LYS A 6 13.45 13.96 -4.62
N VAL A 7 13.00 12.73 -4.81
CA VAL A 7 11.63 12.36 -5.14
C VAL A 7 11.14 11.37 -4.12
N ILE A 8 9.90 11.54 -3.68
CA ILE A 8 9.19 10.61 -2.82
C ILE A 8 7.89 10.25 -3.52
N LEU A 9 7.63 8.97 -3.70
CA LEU A 9 6.43 8.44 -4.31
C LEU A 9 5.76 7.42 -3.40
N VAL A 10 4.45 7.53 -3.28
CA VAL A 10 3.56 6.48 -2.78
C VAL A 10 2.55 6.20 -3.86
N GLY A 11 2.52 4.99 -4.36
CA GLY A 11 1.62 4.63 -5.46
C GLY A 11 1.51 3.12 -5.63
N ASN A 12 0.77 2.71 -6.64
CA ASN A 12 0.58 1.31 -6.96
C ASN A 12 1.46 0.87 -8.12
N CYS A 13 2.04 -0.30 -8.00
CA CYS A 13 2.84 -0.89 -9.06
C CYS A 13 1.96 -1.26 -10.26
N GLY A 14 2.27 -0.74 -11.43
CA GLY A 14 1.46 -0.96 -12.65
C GLY A 14 1.69 -2.30 -13.32
N ARG A 15 2.87 -2.89 -13.11
CA ARG A 15 3.28 -4.18 -13.67
C ARG A 15 4.30 -4.84 -12.77
N ASP A 16 4.49 -6.14 -12.94
CA ASP A 16 5.56 -6.86 -12.26
C ASP A 16 6.94 -6.32 -12.69
N PRO A 17 7.93 -6.30 -11.77
CA PRO A 17 9.26 -5.82 -12.07
C PRO A 17 9.94 -6.64 -13.18
N GLU A 18 10.57 -5.96 -14.10
CA GLU A 18 11.42 -6.58 -15.11
C GLU A 18 12.87 -6.48 -14.66
N ILE A 19 13.45 -7.62 -14.24
CA ILE A 19 14.85 -7.69 -13.82
C ILE A 19 15.72 -8.02 -15.00
N ARG A 20 16.81 -7.30 -15.14
CA ARG A 20 17.88 -7.56 -16.11
C ARG A 20 19.23 -7.51 -15.40
N TYR A 21 20.17 -8.28 -15.88
CA TYR A 21 21.55 -8.24 -15.43
C TYR A 21 22.41 -7.59 -16.50
N LEU A 22 23.17 -6.59 -16.09
CA LEU A 22 24.15 -5.96 -16.96
C LEU A 22 25.35 -6.92 -17.17
N PRO A 23 26.16 -6.71 -18.23
CA PRO A 23 27.37 -7.50 -18.44
C PRO A 23 28.35 -7.45 -17.26
N SER A 24 28.25 -6.41 -16.44
CA SER A 24 29.01 -6.27 -15.18
C SER A 24 28.50 -7.17 -14.04
N GLY A 25 27.39 -7.89 -14.24
CA GLY A 25 26.73 -8.66 -13.19
C GLY A 25 25.76 -7.86 -12.30
N GLN A 26 25.65 -6.55 -12.52
CA GLN A 26 24.78 -5.68 -11.74
C GLN A 26 23.31 -5.92 -12.11
N ALA A 27 22.47 -6.17 -11.10
CA ALA A 27 21.04 -6.28 -11.28
C ALA A 27 20.39 -4.90 -11.50
N VAL A 28 19.47 -4.82 -12.45
CA VAL A 28 18.66 -3.63 -12.72
C VAL A 28 17.20 -4.05 -12.86
N ALA A 29 16.31 -3.41 -12.13
CA ALA A 29 14.88 -3.65 -12.26
C ALA A 29 14.16 -2.35 -12.64
N ASN A 30 13.21 -2.46 -13.57
CA ASN A 30 12.36 -1.34 -13.99
C ASN A 30 10.92 -1.64 -13.63
N ILE A 31 10.28 -0.67 -12.98
CA ILE A 31 8.85 -0.70 -12.69
C ILE A 31 8.18 0.60 -13.12
N SER A 32 6.87 0.54 -13.31
CA SER A 32 6.03 1.74 -13.43
C SER A 32 5.13 1.85 -12.22
N ILE A 33 5.03 3.06 -11.67
CA ILE A 33 4.22 3.37 -10.50
C ILE A 33 3.16 4.37 -10.90
N ALA A 34 1.91 4.07 -10.55
CA ALA A 34 0.79 4.96 -10.72
C ALA A 34 0.54 5.76 -9.44
N THR A 35 0.50 7.07 -9.57
CA THR A 35 0.00 7.98 -8.54
C THR A 35 -1.27 8.62 -9.04
N THR A 36 -2.36 8.55 -8.26
CA THR A 36 -3.66 9.09 -8.66
C THR A 36 -4.05 10.22 -7.73
N SER A 37 -4.31 11.37 -8.30
CA SER A 37 -4.90 12.50 -7.61
C SER A 37 -6.39 12.60 -7.95
N ARG A 38 -7.21 12.98 -6.96
CA ARG A 38 -8.64 13.21 -7.14
C ARG A 38 -8.96 14.64 -6.82
N ARG A 39 -9.60 15.31 -7.74
CA ARG A 39 -10.08 16.68 -7.53
C ARG A 39 -11.54 16.79 -7.92
N LYS A 40 -12.28 17.61 -7.19
CA LYS A 40 -13.65 17.96 -7.54
C LYS A 40 -13.61 19.10 -8.54
N ASP A 41 -14.24 18.92 -9.69
CA ASP A 41 -14.44 20.01 -10.64
C ASP A 41 -15.43 21.02 -10.05
N ARG A 42 -15.04 22.29 -10.01
CA ARG A 42 -15.88 23.35 -9.44
C ARG A 42 -17.08 23.70 -10.32
N THR A 43 -17.02 23.39 -11.61
CA THR A 43 -18.05 23.73 -12.59
C THR A 43 -19.08 22.63 -12.70
N SER A 44 -18.67 21.38 -12.84
CA SER A 44 -19.57 20.22 -12.99
C SER A 44 -19.91 19.54 -11.66
N GLY A 45 -19.12 19.78 -10.62
CA GLY A 45 -19.24 19.09 -9.33
C GLY A 45 -18.79 17.63 -9.37
N GLU A 46 -18.31 17.15 -10.49
CA GLU A 46 -17.83 15.78 -10.67
C GLU A 46 -16.42 15.58 -10.11
N THR A 47 -16.11 14.35 -9.70
CA THR A 47 -14.78 13.98 -9.28
C THR A 47 -13.95 13.57 -10.48
N VAL A 48 -12.90 14.33 -10.78
CA VAL A 48 -11.92 14.03 -11.83
C VAL A 48 -10.74 13.33 -11.20
N GLU A 49 -10.40 12.16 -11.73
CA GLU A 49 -9.19 11.41 -11.37
C GLU A 49 -8.10 11.67 -12.41
N ASP A 50 -6.92 12.03 -11.94
CA ASP A 50 -5.73 12.19 -12.77
C ASP A 50 -4.65 11.22 -12.30
N THR A 51 -4.29 10.28 -13.18
CA THR A 51 -3.29 9.26 -12.87
C THR A 51 -2.01 9.55 -13.64
N GLN A 52 -0.93 9.68 -12.91
CA GLN A 52 0.41 9.87 -13.46
C GLN A 52 1.23 8.59 -13.32
N TRP A 53 1.95 8.26 -14.39
CA TRP A 53 2.81 7.08 -14.45
C TRP A 53 4.27 7.48 -14.34
N HIS A 54 4.94 6.93 -13.34
CA HIS A 54 6.35 7.17 -13.06
C HIS A 54 7.18 5.96 -13.41
N ARG A 55 8.25 6.16 -14.17
CA ARG A 55 9.24 5.11 -14.44
C ARG A 55 10.29 5.14 -13.34
N VAL A 56 10.47 4.00 -12.67
CA VAL A 56 11.42 3.85 -11.57
C VAL A 56 12.39 2.73 -11.89
N THR A 57 13.66 3.02 -11.71
CA THR A 57 14.77 2.09 -11.91
C THR A 57 15.45 1.80 -10.59
N PHE A 58 15.58 0.53 -10.27
CA PHE A 58 16.32 0.02 -9.13
C PHE A 58 17.63 -0.59 -9.59
N TYR A 59 18.65 -0.49 -8.77
CA TYR A 59 19.97 -1.07 -9.01
C TYR A 59 20.36 -2.01 -7.87
N ASP A 60 21.25 -2.95 -8.20
CA ASP A 60 21.88 -3.87 -7.24
C ASP A 60 20.86 -4.62 -6.37
N ARG A 61 21.11 -4.63 -5.07
CA ARG A 61 20.26 -5.34 -4.11
C ARG A 61 18.80 -4.85 -4.10
N LEU A 62 18.56 -3.56 -4.32
CA LEU A 62 17.19 -3.05 -4.42
C LEU A 62 16.45 -3.61 -5.63
N ALA A 63 17.16 -3.85 -6.74
CA ALA A 63 16.58 -4.48 -7.92
C ALA A 63 16.17 -5.93 -7.65
N GLU A 64 17.00 -6.69 -6.95
CA GLU A 64 16.71 -8.06 -6.55
C GLU A 64 15.49 -8.13 -5.62
N ILE A 65 15.48 -7.31 -4.57
CA ILE A 65 14.34 -7.21 -3.63
C ILE A 65 13.06 -6.80 -4.35
N ALA A 66 13.14 -5.81 -5.24
CA ALA A 66 12.00 -5.39 -6.03
C ALA A 66 11.43 -6.54 -6.87
N GLY A 67 12.31 -7.30 -7.53
CA GLY A 67 11.90 -8.44 -8.35
C GLY A 67 11.26 -9.58 -7.59
N GLU A 68 11.71 -9.80 -6.36
CA GLU A 68 11.18 -10.88 -5.51
C GLU A 68 9.84 -10.52 -4.87
N TYR A 69 9.70 -9.30 -4.36
CA TYR A 69 8.59 -8.93 -3.49
C TYR A 69 7.55 -8.01 -4.11
N VAL A 70 7.95 -7.19 -5.10
CA VAL A 70 7.01 -6.26 -5.75
C VAL A 70 6.14 -7.01 -6.75
N LYS A 71 4.83 -6.80 -6.68
CA LYS A 71 3.85 -7.36 -7.62
C LYS A 71 2.94 -6.25 -8.14
N LYS A 72 2.42 -6.47 -9.34
CA LYS A 72 1.41 -5.59 -9.95
C LYS A 72 0.27 -5.31 -8.97
N GLY A 73 -0.14 -4.05 -8.88
CA GLY A 73 -1.25 -3.58 -8.05
C GLY A 73 -0.91 -3.35 -6.59
N ARG A 74 0.27 -3.76 -6.11
CA ARG A 74 0.65 -3.53 -4.71
C ARG A 74 1.09 -2.09 -4.48
N PRO A 75 0.70 -1.51 -3.33
CA PRO A 75 1.18 -0.20 -2.93
C PRO A 75 2.64 -0.27 -2.49
N ILE A 76 3.40 0.73 -2.91
CA ILE A 76 4.83 0.83 -2.65
C ILE A 76 5.21 2.28 -2.34
N TYR A 77 6.11 2.43 -1.39
CA TYR A 77 6.81 3.67 -1.09
C TYR A 77 8.20 3.64 -1.72
N ILE A 78 8.60 4.72 -2.35
CA ILE A 78 9.91 4.87 -2.97
C ILE A 78 10.47 6.24 -2.67
N GLU A 79 11.75 6.27 -2.30
CA GLU A 79 12.58 7.47 -2.37
C GLU A 79 13.62 7.31 -3.47
N GLY A 80 13.92 8.41 -4.13
CA GLY A 80 14.90 8.42 -5.19
C GLY A 80 15.26 9.81 -5.66
N ARG A 81 15.90 9.86 -6.81
CA ARG A 81 16.28 11.09 -7.50
C ARG A 81 15.80 11.08 -8.95
N LEU A 82 15.50 12.25 -9.48
CA LEU A 82 15.19 12.43 -10.89
C LEU A 82 16.47 12.29 -11.72
N LYS A 83 16.35 11.57 -12.82
CA LYS A 83 17.35 11.50 -13.88
C LYS A 83 16.68 11.87 -15.20
N TYR A 84 17.14 12.93 -15.80
CA TYR A 84 16.71 13.34 -17.14
C TYR A 84 17.57 12.66 -18.18
N GLY A 85 16.93 12.16 -19.21
CA GLY A 85 17.57 11.56 -20.35
C GLY A 85 16.95 12.07 -21.65
N LYS A 86 17.62 11.82 -22.76
CA LYS A 86 17.12 12.08 -24.10
C LYS A 86 17.29 10.84 -24.93
N TYR A 87 16.32 10.56 -25.77
CA TYR A 87 16.43 9.53 -26.77
C TYR A 87 15.82 10.01 -28.09
N THR A 88 16.35 9.48 -29.18
CA THR A 88 15.80 9.75 -30.50
C THR A 88 14.85 8.61 -30.86
N ASP A 89 13.61 8.93 -31.21
CA ASP A 89 12.67 7.91 -31.66
C ASP A 89 12.96 7.45 -33.09
N GLN A 90 12.20 6.46 -33.57
CA GLN A 90 12.37 5.91 -34.91
C GLN A 90 12.10 6.93 -36.05
N ALA A 91 11.41 8.01 -35.73
CA ALA A 91 11.15 9.12 -36.66
C ALA A 91 12.25 10.18 -36.66
N GLY A 92 13.34 9.98 -35.89
CA GLY A 92 14.42 10.93 -35.76
C GLY A 92 14.15 12.13 -34.85
N VAL A 93 13.05 12.08 -34.08
CA VAL A 93 12.67 13.16 -33.16
C VAL A 93 13.31 12.92 -31.78
N GLU A 94 14.01 13.92 -31.26
CA GLU A 94 14.57 13.89 -29.92
C GLU A 94 13.46 14.03 -28.88
N LYS A 95 13.35 13.06 -27.97
CA LYS A 95 12.40 13.05 -26.88
C LYS A 95 13.11 13.06 -25.52
N ASN A 96 12.60 13.85 -24.61
CA ASN A 96 13.08 13.86 -23.23
C ASN A 96 12.41 12.76 -22.43
N THR A 97 13.20 12.08 -21.59
CA THR A 97 12.71 11.13 -20.59
C THR A 97 13.01 11.62 -19.20
N VAL A 98 12.14 11.28 -18.28
CA VAL A 98 12.36 11.47 -16.86
C VAL A 98 12.26 10.11 -16.19
N ASP A 99 13.35 9.64 -15.65
CA ASP A 99 13.45 8.39 -14.92
C ASP A 99 13.74 8.70 -13.45
N ILE A 100 13.20 7.89 -12.55
CA ILE A 100 13.48 8.00 -11.13
C ILE A 100 14.43 6.87 -10.77
N ILE A 101 15.58 7.21 -10.22
CA ILE A 101 16.51 6.24 -9.66
C ILE A 101 16.20 6.07 -8.20
N ALA A 102 15.70 4.89 -7.83
CA ALA A 102 15.36 4.58 -6.46
C ALA A 102 16.62 4.42 -5.60
N THR A 103 16.59 5.02 -4.43
CA THR A 103 17.60 4.88 -3.38
C THR A 103 17.08 4.10 -2.18
N GLU A 104 15.75 4.13 -1.98
CA GLU A 104 15.07 3.41 -0.91
C GLU A 104 13.70 2.94 -1.40
N MET A 105 13.26 1.81 -0.86
CA MET A 105 11.97 1.20 -1.19
C MET A 105 11.37 0.57 0.05
N GLN A 106 10.06 0.73 0.24
CA GLN A 106 9.29 0.05 1.27
C GLN A 106 7.97 -0.47 0.70
N LEU A 107 7.68 -1.73 0.93
CA LEU A 107 6.39 -2.31 0.58
C LEU A 107 5.34 -1.84 1.58
N LEU A 108 4.30 -1.20 1.05
CA LEU A 108 3.14 -0.76 1.80
C LEU A 108 2.00 -1.74 1.48
N GLY A 109 1.71 -2.63 2.34
CA GLY A 109 0.62 -3.56 2.13
C GLY A 109 0.62 -4.58 3.23
N GLY A 110 -0.54 -4.79 3.83
CA GLY A 110 -0.74 -5.74 4.88
C GLY A 110 -0.24 -7.12 4.45
N ARG A 111 0.35 -7.79 5.37
CA ARG A 111 0.71 -9.20 5.33
C ARG A 111 -0.57 -10.00 5.07
N GLU A 112 -0.92 -10.22 3.80
CA GLU A 112 -1.93 -11.22 3.49
C GLU A 112 -1.36 -12.57 3.88
N GLY A 113 -1.85 -13.12 4.98
CA GLY A 113 -1.63 -14.50 5.36
C GLY A 113 -0.58 -14.74 6.45
N MET A 114 -0.66 -14.04 7.58
CA MET A 114 -0.19 -14.59 8.86
C MET A 114 -1.02 -14.00 10.00
N GLY A 115 -2.28 -14.37 10.05
CA GLY A 115 -3.09 -14.37 11.26
C GLY A 115 -2.80 -15.65 12.04
N GLY A 116 -1.62 -15.72 12.65
CA GLY A 116 -1.37 -16.63 13.74
C GLY A 116 -1.32 -15.81 15.02
N PRO A 117 -2.06 -16.19 16.08
CA PRO A 117 -1.89 -15.52 17.36
C PRO A 117 -0.51 -15.83 17.89
N SER A 118 0.31 -14.80 18.05
CA SER A 118 1.50 -14.86 18.85
C SER A 118 1.05 -15.06 20.30
N GLY A 119 0.95 -16.34 20.70
CA GLY A 119 0.84 -16.71 22.08
C GLY A 119 2.16 -16.44 22.74
N GLY A 120 2.15 -15.49 23.69
CA GLY A 120 3.25 -15.26 24.60
C GLY A 120 3.56 -16.50 25.40
N ASP A 121 4.84 -16.73 25.53
CA ASP A 121 5.42 -17.65 26.50
C ASP A 121 4.95 -17.29 27.92
N GLU A 122 4.37 -18.24 28.61
CA GLU A 122 4.44 -18.33 30.04
C GLU A 122 4.53 -19.80 30.44
N GLU A 123 5.61 -20.07 31.10
CA GLU A 123 6.09 -21.28 31.68
C GLU A 123 5.22 -21.79 32.85
N GLY A 124 5.02 -23.10 32.96
CA GLY A 124 4.92 -23.75 34.26
C GLY A 124 3.58 -24.39 34.65
N GLY A 125 3.55 -25.70 34.75
CA GLY A 125 2.68 -26.40 35.67
C GLY A 125 1.79 -27.50 35.11
N ALA A 126 2.24 -28.71 35.21
CA ALA A 126 1.55 -29.96 34.93
C ALA A 126 0.46 -30.33 36.00
N PRO A 127 -0.12 -31.53 36.00
CA PRO A 127 -1.46 -31.82 35.44
C PRO A 127 -2.43 -32.34 36.53
N ALA A 128 -3.73 -32.27 36.35
CA ALA A 128 -4.63 -33.29 36.95
C ALA A 128 -6.09 -33.22 36.48
N ARG A 129 -6.51 -34.34 35.88
CA ARG A 129 -7.78 -35.06 36.06
C ARG A 129 -9.10 -34.43 35.54
N ARG A 130 -9.60 -35.11 34.50
CA ARG A 130 -11.04 -35.37 34.27
C ARG A 130 -11.62 -36.19 35.42
N PRO A 131 -12.96 -36.20 35.70
CA PRO A 131 -13.92 -36.86 34.84
C PRO A 131 -15.36 -36.28 34.78
N ALA A 132 -16.01 -36.52 33.67
CA ALA A 132 -17.31 -37.15 33.43
C ALA A 132 -18.66 -36.53 33.88
N ALA A 133 -19.55 -36.57 32.89
CA ALA A 133 -20.98 -36.85 32.90
C ALA A 133 -22.02 -35.73 32.95
N ALA A 134 -22.76 -35.67 31.86
CA ALA A 134 -24.04 -35.06 31.59
C ALA A 134 -25.17 -35.56 32.54
N PRO A 135 -26.43 -35.02 32.53
CA PRO A 135 -27.27 -34.80 31.36
C PRO A 135 -28.23 -33.58 31.40
N ARG A 136 -28.82 -33.31 30.24
CA ARG A 136 -30.00 -32.46 30.00
C ARG A 136 -31.27 -32.97 30.75
N PRO A 137 -32.37 -32.12 30.95
CA PRO A 137 -33.27 -31.79 29.87
C PRO A 137 -34.01 -30.40 29.91
N ALA A 138 -34.36 -29.98 28.74
CA ALA A 138 -35.62 -29.51 28.18
C ALA A 138 -36.48 -28.41 28.85
N ALA A 139 -36.89 -27.50 27.93
CA ALA A 139 -38.19 -26.91 27.71
C ALA A 139 -38.44 -25.47 28.24
N SER A 140 -38.69 -24.57 27.41
CA SER A 140 -39.88 -23.85 26.94
C SER A 140 -39.70 -22.35 26.79
N ALA A 141 -39.95 -21.89 25.57
CA ALA A 141 -40.32 -20.48 25.24
C ALA A 141 -41.74 -20.19 25.76
N PRO A 142 -42.30 -18.96 25.83
CA PRO A 142 -42.36 -18.05 24.68
C PRO A 142 -42.40 -16.50 24.98
N ALA A 143 -42.26 -15.75 23.90
CA ALA A 143 -42.92 -14.49 23.53
C ALA A 143 -42.79 -13.23 24.40
N GLY A 144 -42.41 -12.14 23.72
CA GLY A 144 -42.66 -10.75 24.19
C GLY A 144 -41.80 -9.72 23.45
N LYS A 145 -42.24 -9.24 22.28
CA LYS A 145 -41.97 -7.89 21.75
C LYS A 145 -42.87 -6.89 22.50
N PRO A 146 -42.70 -5.53 22.44
CA PRO A 146 -41.95 -4.69 21.52
C PRO A 146 -41.32 -3.40 22.12
N ALA A 147 -40.57 -2.71 21.23
CA ALA A 147 -40.39 -1.27 21.11
C ALA A 147 -39.88 -0.41 22.26
N ALA A 148 -38.79 0.33 21.96
CA ALA A 148 -38.72 1.77 21.94
C ALA A 148 -37.32 2.25 21.56
N LYS A 149 -37.28 3.10 20.53
CA LYS A 149 -36.20 4.06 20.28
C LYS A 149 -36.21 5.10 21.41
N PRO A 150 -35.06 5.72 21.72
CA PRO A 150 -35.03 7.15 21.45
C PRO A 150 -33.78 7.58 20.68
N ALA A 151 -34.06 8.53 19.83
CA ALA A 151 -33.13 9.46 19.23
C ALA A 151 -32.64 10.44 20.29
N SER A 152 -31.40 10.86 20.13
CA SER A 152 -30.86 12.18 20.50
C SER A 152 -29.40 12.13 20.10
N GLY A 153 -28.89 12.87 19.14
CA GLY A 153 -28.80 14.33 19.26
C GLY A 153 -27.33 14.60 19.50
N PHE A 154 -26.55 14.71 18.41
CA PHE A 154 -25.28 15.44 18.39
C PHE A 154 -25.40 16.42 17.23
N ASP A 155 -26.14 17.48 17.52
CA ASP A 155 -26.01 18.78 16.92
C ASP A 155 -24.92 19.54 17.68
N ASP A 156 -24.21 20.41 16.96
CA ASP A 156 -23.26 21.40 17.43
C ASP A 156 -21.83 20.89 17.78
N MET A 157 -20.99 20.86 16.77
CA MET A 157 -19.62 21.36 16.86
C MET A 157 -19.31 22.14 15.58
N ASP A 158 -19.65 23.41 15.62
CA ASP A 158 -18.99 24.45 14.86
C ASP A 158 -17.53 24.51 15.34
N ASP A 159 -16.61 24.00 14.54
CA ASP A 159 -15.19 24.28 14.68
C ASP A 159 -14.79 25.16 13.50
N ASP A 160 -14.93 26.46 13.73
CA ASP A 160 -14.25 27.52 13.01
C ASP A 160 -12.74 27.31 13.16
N ILE A 161 -12.09 26.88 12.11
CA ILE A 161 -10.65 26.95 11.97
C ILE A 161 -10.33 28.12 11.04
N PRO A 162 -9.78 29.24 11.54
CA PRO A 162 -9.33 30.31 10.69
C PRO A 162 -7.95 29.98 10.09
N PHE A 163 -7.86 30.16 8.78
CA PHE A 163 -6.57 30.24 8.08
C PHE A 163 -6.05 31.66 8.08
#